data_7f21ad0a4a367d045f97a062b4c3e1c2
#
_entry.id   7f21ad0a4a367d045f97a062b4c3e1c2
#
_cell.length_a   1.000
_cell.length_b   1.000
_cell.length_c   1.000
_cell.angle_alpha   90.00
_cell.angle_beta   90.00
_cell.angle_gamma   90.00
#
_symmetry.space_group_name_H-M   'P 1'
#
loop_
_entity.id
_entity.type
_entity.pdbx_description
1 polymer ?
#
loop_
_entity_poly.entity_id
_entity_poly.type
_entity_poly.pdbx_seq_one_letter_code
_entity_poly.pdbx_strand_id
1 'polypeptide(L)'
;MLKNFKQLVSLCRHDISRGRTHNMQKSGTGRLLAVALGLSLVAAACGDDEETTSTTAAAASATTMAEEAAATTMAAEGSATTMAAEGSATTMAAAMGDDTGLPTPTGAVCEGGVTLAFIGALSGDNGALGTNMINGASVAIDAFNEANPDCQVTFDTAYDSQGDPAQATPLAATIANNEAIIGLIGPGFSGETNATMPTFDTAGLHMITPGATNALLSTNGWTTFHRVLANDDLQAPGVVQLIEGTIGGTKVGVIDDASDYGKGLADAVKTGLGDALVAEAVIDPKAADYSAAITAMADAEVDTIFYSGYYAEAAKMLQQIRDAGIEATFVSGDGTLDPAFIENSGEVSEGTYLTATGAPSDINANFAAAFDAAHGTEPRLYSPEAYDAAYVFLSGIAAGNTTRESLGTWIDGYDAAGITKQISFSPEGEPAGSAVYYTVVEGGVLVGKGLIP
;
A
#
# COMPACT_ATOMS: atom_id res chain seq x y z
N MET A 1 -10.85 -23.93 48.60
CA MET A 1 -10.12 -22.73 49.01
C MET A 1 -10.61 -21.56 48.14
N LEU A 2 -11.83 -21.16 48.37
CA LEU A 2 -12.51 -20.03 47.70
C LEU A 2 -13.09 -19.16 48.81
N LYS A 3 -12.34 -18.14 49.24
CA LYS A 3 -12.79 -17.00 50.07
C LYS A 3 -11.56 -16.17 50.35
N ASN A 4 -11.38 -15.05 49.62
CA ASN A 4 -10.60 -13.87 49.99
C ASN A 4 -10.16 -13.07 48.75
N PHE A 5 -11.14 -12.69 47.90
CA PHE A 5 -10.88 -11.73 46.79
C PHE A 5 -12.00 -10.68 46.67
N LYS A 6 -12.61 -10.28 47.78
CA LYS A 6 -13.67 -9.26 47.78
C LYS A 6 -13.45 -8.12 48.83
N GLN A 7 -12.20 -7.76 49.13
CA GLN A 7 -11.96 -6.76 50.15
C GLN A 7 -10.87 -5.72 49.78
N LEU A 8 -10.65 -5.43 48.51
CA LEU A 8 -9.69 -4.40 48.09
C LEU A 8 -10.21 -3.38 47.05
N VAL A 9 -11.52 -3.22 46.93
CA VAL A 9 -12.14 -2.20 46.04
C VAL A 9 -13.17 -1.37 46.81
N SER A 10 -12.80 -0.85 47.99
CA SER A 10 -13.67 0.06 48.71
C SER A 10 -12.90 1.06 49.59
N LEU A 11 -11.96 1.80 49.01
CA LEU A 11 -11.30 2.92 49.69
C LEU A 11 -10.67 3.87 48.68
N CYS A 12 -11.49 4.55 47.87
CA CYS A 12 -11.13 5.80 47.16
C CYS A 12 -12.37 6.43 46.53
N ARG A 13 -13.38 6.71 47.39
CA ARG A 13 -14.46 7.65 47.07
C ARG A 13 -14.79 8.38 48.35
N HIS A 14 -14.14 9.50 48.59
CA HIS A 14 -14.66 10.65 49.34
C HIS A 14 -13.60 11.75 49.37
N ASP A 15 -14.08 12.90 49.05
CA ASP A 15 -13.56 14.25 49.18
C ASP A 15 -13.05 14.90 47.90
N ILE A 16 -13.93 15.75 47.37
CA ILE A 16 -13.70 17.17 47.09
C ILE A 16 -15.06 17.76 46.65
N SER A 17 -15.81 18.26 47.63
CA SER A 17 -16.83 19.28 47.40
C SER A 17 -16.68 20.34 48.47
N ARG A 18 -16.27 21.58 48.10
CA ARG A 18 -16.50 22.90 48.72
C ARG A 18 -15.33 23.81 48.33
N GLY A 19 -15.50 24.68 47.32
CA GLY A 19 -16.09 25.98 47.56
C GLY A 19 -15.02 27.03 47.69
N ARG A 20 -14.93 27.96 46.73
CA ARG A 20 -14.90 29.40 46.98
C ARG A 20 -14.81 30.21 45.68
N THR A 21 -15.90 30.86 45.40
CA THR A 21 -16.01 32.05 44.57
C THR A 21 -15.14 33.16 45.14
N HIS A 22 -14.31 33.81 44.34
CA HIS A 22 -13.90 35.20 44.57
C HIS A 22 -13.91 35.96 43.24
N ASN A 23 -14.80 36.91 43.26
CA ASN A 23 -15.04 37.99 42.33
C ASN A 23 -14.06 39.13 42.62
N MET A 24 -13.45 39.76 41.60
CA MET A 24 -13.04 41.20 41.59
C MET A 24 -12.46 41.45 40.18
N GLN A 25 -13.20 42.11 39.32
CA GLN A 25 -13.37 43.54 39.14
C GLN A 25 -12.24 44.23 38.36
N LYS A 26 -12.60 44.58 37.15
CA LYS A 26 -12.33 45.74 36.29
C LYS A 26 -11.21 46.72 36.62
N SER A 27 -10.34 46.98 35.65
CA SER A 27 -9.97 48.32 35.10
C SER A 27 -8.87 48.05 34.04
N GLY A 28 -8.76 48.67 32.89
CA GLY A 28 -9.31 49.83 32.30
C GLY A 28 -8.35 50.27 31.21
N THR A 29 -8.93 50.68 30.08
CA THR A 29 -8.43 51.66 29.11
C THR A 29 -7.03 51.50 28.49
N GLY A 30 -6.93 51.20 27.18
CA GLY A 30 -6.83 52.24 26.19
C GLY A 30 -5.62 52.06 25.27
N ARG A 31 -5.77 51.91 24.02
CA ARG A 31 -5.40 52.80 22.93
C ARG A 31 -5.34 52.06 21.59
N LEU A 32 -6.26 52.49 20.77
CA LEU A 32 -6.21 52.38 19.30
C LEU A 32 -4.94 53.02 18.75
N LEU A 33 -4.31 52.36 17.77
CA LEU A 33 -3.65 53.08 16.69
C LEU A 33 -3.84 52.25 15.39
N ALA A 34 -4.72 52.77 14.55
CA ALA A 34 -4.83 52.43 13.17
C ALA A 34 -3.72 53.17 12.41
N VAL A 35 -3.02 52.51 11.48
CA VAL A 35 -2.38 53.18 10.39
C VAL A 35 -2.73 52.42 9.10
N ALA A 36 -3.41 53.19 8.26
CA ALA A 36 -3.87 52.77 6.94
C ALA A 36 -2.86 53.20 5.87
N LEU A 37 -3.03 52.59 4.68
CA LEU A 37 -2.69 53.05 3.33
C LEU A 37 -1.23 53.04 2.84
N GLY A 38 -1.08 52.32 1.74
CA GLY A 38 -0.04 52.42 0.75
C GLY A 38 -0.40 51.72 -0.53
N LEU A 39 -1.44 52.20 -1.25
CA LEU A 39 -1.67 51.95 -2.66
C LEU A 39 -0.54 52.58 -3.48
N SER A 40 0.02 51.85 -4.43
CA SER A 40 0.71 52.42 -5.57
C SER A 40 0.36 51.61 -6.83
N LEU A 41 -0.58 52.18 -7.58
CA LEU A 41 -0.77 51.93 -9.00
C LEU A 41 0.35 52.59 -9.78
N VAL A 42 0.94 51.91 -10.75
CA VAL A 42 1.51 52.53 -11.95
C VAL A 42 0.96 51.77 -13.15
N ALA A 43 0.22 52.52 -13.94
CA ALA A 43 -0.36 52.12 -15.22
C ALA A 43 0.53 52.63 -16.38
N ALA A 44 0.41 51.89 -17.49
CA ALA A 44 0.45 52.30 -18.89
C ALA A 44 1.79 52.77 -19.53
N ALA A 45 2.13 52.05 -20.59
CA ALA A 45 2.34 52.71 -21.90
C ALA A 45 2.10 51.72 -23.02
N CYS A 46 1.20 52.14 -23.90
CA CYS A 46 0.90 51.59 -25.21
C CYS A 46 2.07 51.80 -26.20
N GLY A 47 2.14 50.92 -27.20
CA GLY A 47 2.89 51.11 -28.43
C GLY A 47 2.45 50.09 -29.45
N ASP A 48 1.56 50.57 -30.37
CA ASP A 48 1.19 49.94 -31.62
C ASP A 48 2.41 49.91 -32.57
N ASP A 49 2.49 48.87 -33.43
CA ASP A 49 2.41 49.00 -34.90
C ASP A 49 2.77 47.71 -35.63
N GLU A 50 1.82 47.33 -36.46
CA GLU A 50 1.79 46.84 -37.86
C GLU A 50 2.58 45.62 -38.32
N GLU A 51 1.78 44.68 -38.80
CA GLU A 51 1.74 43.93 -40.07
C GLU A 51 3.09 43.59 -40.76
N THR A 52 3.24 42.30 -41.04
CA THR A 52 3.29 41.86 -42.48
C THR A 52 3.08 40.35 -42.58
N THR A 53 2.11 40.02 -43.40
CA THR A 53 1.79 38.71 -43.99
C THR A 53 2.94 38.10 -44.76
N SER A 54 3.08 36.76 -44.66
CA SER A 54 3.41 35.93 -45.82
C SER A 54 3.01 34.46 -45.61
N THR A 55 2.03 34.07 -46.35
CA THR A 55 1.61 32.73 -46.74
C THR A 55 2.74 31.98 -47.49
N THR A 56 2.92 30.69 -47.16
CA THR A 56 3.12 29.66 -48.22
C THR A 56 2.74 28.28 -47.70
N ALA A 57 1.76 27.72 -48.36
CA ALA A 57 1.38 26.29 -48.27
C ALA A 57 2.21 25.48 -49.28
N ALA A 58 2.54 24.27 -48.90
CA ALA A 58 2.76 23.14 -49.79
C ALA A 58 2.62 21.87 -48.96
N ALA A 59 1.55 21.16 -49.07
CA ALA A 59 1.21 20.15 -50.10
C ALA A 59 1.78 18.77 -49.76
N ALA A 60 0.81 17.88 -49.56
CA ALA A 60 0.86 16.45 -49.30
C ALA A 60 1.67 15.63 -50.34
N SER A 61 2.16 14.49 -49.86
CA SER A 61 2.22 13.29 -50.72
C SER A 61 2.00 12.03 -49.87
N ALA A 62 0.81 11.51 -50.02
CA ALA A 62 0.48 10.13 -49.71
C ALA A 62 1.08 9.20 -50.79
N THR A 63 1.71 8.11 -50.39
CA THR A 63 1.96 7.01 -51.27
C THR A 63 1.51 5.72 -50.58
N THR A 64 0.36 5.27 -51.01
CA THR A 64 -0.15 3.91 -50.87
C THR A 64 0.58 2.98 -51.83
N MET A 65 1.09 1.87 -51.31
CA MET A 65 1.27 0.65 -52.11
C MET A 65 0.83 -0.54 -51.29
N ALA A 66 -0.15 -1.21 -51.82
CA ALA A 66 -0.69 -2.49 -51.36
C ALA A 66 -0.04 -3.62 -52.18
N GLU A 67 -0.24 -4.84 -51.60
CA GLU A 67 -0.11 -6.16 -52.27
C GLU A 67 1.31 -6.74 -52.42
N GLU A 68 1.60 -7.99 -52.08
CA GLU A 68 0.90 -9.24 -52.40
C GLU A 68 1.40 -10.41 -51.53
N ALA A 69 0.54 -11.36 -51.28
CA ALA A 69 0.76 -12.62 -50.59
C ALA A 69 1.60 -13.60 -51.42
N ALA A 70 2.50 -14.35 -50.78
CA ALA A 70 2.91 -15.65 -51.27
C ALA A 70 3.27 -16.59 -50.11
N ALA A 71 2.42 -17.57 -49.89
CA ALA A 71 2.72 -18.74 -49.08
C ALA A 71 3.74 -19.62 -49.81
N THR A 72 4.81 -19.99 -49.09
CA THR A 72 5.63 -21.14 -49.51
C THR A 72 6.00 -21.96 -48.28
N THR A 73 5.35 -23.10 -48.15
CA THR A 73 5.75 -24.22 -47.29
C THR A 73 7.02 -24.85 -47.82
N MET A 74 8.06 -24.90 -47.02
CA MET A 74 9.17 -25.84 -47.18
C MET A 74 9.52 -26.41 -45.80
N ALA A 75 9.32 -27.70 -45.67
CA ALA A 75 9.89 -28.53 -44.63
C ALA A 75 11.39 -28.72 -44.91
N ALA A 76 12.21 -28.56 -43.90
CA ALA A 76 13.57 -29.08 -43.90
C ALA A 76 13.92 -29.57 -42.51
N GLU A 77 14.13 -30.84 -42.38
CA GLU A 77 14.78 -31.53 -41.27
C GLU A 77 16.21 -31.00 -41.11
N GLY A 78 16.64 -30.75 -39.87
CA GLY A 78 18.01 -30.36 -39.61
C GLY A 78 18.33 -30.43 -38.10
N SER A 79 18.89 -31.56 -37.72
CA SER A 79 19.80 -31.87 -36.59
C SER A 79 19.82 -30.88 -35.42
N ALA A 80 19.29 -31.33 -34.32
CA ALA A 80 19.56 -30.79 -32.98
C ALA A 80 21.02 -31.12 -32.62
N THR A 81 21.85 -30.09 -32.55
CA THR A 81 23.13 -30.12 -31.83
C THR A 81 22.89 -29.53 -30.46
N THR A 82 22.74 -30.40 -29.46
CA THR A 82 22.74 -30.05 -28.06
C THR A 82 24.14 -29.55 -27.67
N MET A 83 24.26 -28.25 -27.53
CA MET A 83 25.35 -27.66 -26.74
C MET A 83 24.82 -27.51 -25.29
N ALA A 84 25.28 -28.40 -24.44
CA ALA A 84 25.09 -28.25 -22.99
C ALA A 84 25.91 -27.06 -22.54
N ALA A 85 25.25 -25.97 -22.23
CA ALA A 85 25.81 -24.92 -21.37
C ALA A 85 25.60 -25.40 -19.92
N GLU A 86 26.68 -25.93 -19.30
CA GLU A 86 26.73 -26.09 -17.85
C GLU A 86 26.79 -24.68 -17.22
N GLY A 87 25.64 -24.09 -17.00
CA GLY A 87 25.45 -23.02 -16.05
C GLY A 87 25.23 -23.65 -14.70
N SER A 88 26.19 -23.58 -13.81
CA SER A 88 26.03 -23.92 -12.40
C SER A 88 24.95 -23.01 -11.81
N ALA A 89 23.70 -23.45 -11.90
CA ALA A 89 22.67 -23.01 -10.98
C ALA A 89 23.00 -23.65 -9.62
N THR A 90 23.65 -22.90 -8.76
CA THR A 90 23.75 -23.26 -7.35
C THR A 90 22.34 -23.11 -6.78
N THR A 91 21.55 -24.16 -6.87
CA THR A 91 20.35 -24.31 -6.07
C THR A 91 20.79 -24.33 -4.61
N MET A 92 20.75 -23.16 -3.98
CA MET A 92 20.79 -23.07 -2.53
C MET A 92 19.48 -23.69 -2.02
N ALA A 93 19.50 -24.97 -1.70
CA ALA A 93 18.44 -25.58 -0.92
C ALA A 93 18.44 -24.86 0.43
N ALA A 94 17.41 -24.05 0.68
CA ALA A 94 17.16 -23.55 2.01
C ALA A 94 17.01 -24.77 2.94
N ALA A 95 17.92 -24.91 3.88
CA ALA A 95 17.81 -25.92 4.91
C ALA A 95 16.59 -25.54 5.76
N MET A 96 15.56 -26.37 5.76
CA MET A 96 14.44 -26.26 6.69
C MET A 96 14.99 -26.42 8.10
N GLY A 97 14.95 -25.35 8.88
CA GLY A 97 15.70 -25.25 10.14
C GLY A 97 14.86 -24.87 11.36
N ASP A 98 13.53 -24.99 11.32
CA ASP A 98 12.72 -24.88 12.54
C ASP A 98 11.53 -25.85 12.53
N ASP A 99 10.89 -26.01 13.70
CA ASP A 99 9.70 -26.87 13.87
C ASP A 99 8.45 -26.30 13.17
N THR A 100 8.49 -25.07 12.64
CA THR A 100 7.34 -24.38 12.02
C THR A 100 7.12 -24.80 10.58
N GLY A 101 8.14 -25.36 9.92
CA GLY A 101 8.10 -25.73 8.49
C GLY A 101 8.06 -24.52 7.56
N LEU A 102 8.41 -23.33 8.06
CA LEU A 102 8.61 -22.13 7.27
C LEU A 102 10.02 -22.08 6.68
N PRO A 103 10.23 -21.50 5.49
CA PRO A 103 11.57 -21.32 4.96
C PRO A 103 12.34 -20.31 5.81
N THR A 104 13.36 -20.79 6.54
CA THR A 104 14.22 -19.95 7.38
C THR A 104 15.67 -20.07 6.89
N PRO A 105 16.30 -18.97 6.43
CA PRO A 105 17.72 -18.99 6.06
C PRO A 105 18.61 -19.29 7.27
N THR A 106 19.59 -20.16 7.09
CA THR A 106 20.49 -20.61 8.18
C THR A 106 21.95 -20.43 7.82
N GLY A 107 22.82 -20.46 8.84
CA GLY A 107 24.28 -20.38 8.66
C GLY A 107 24.79 -18.96 8.47
N ALA A 108 24.00 -17.96 8.80
CA ALA A 108 24.41 -16.56 8.76
C ALA A 108 25.51 -16.28 9.81
N VAL A 109 26.53 -15.53 9.40
CA VAL A 109 27.56 -14.99 10.27
C VAL A 109 27.74 -13.51 9.96
N CYS A 110 27.50 -12.65 10.94
CA CYS A 110 27.71 -11.21 10.77
C CYS A 110 28.42 -10.60 11.98
N GLU A 111 29.42 -9.76 11.73
CA GLU A 111 30.13 -9.08 12.79
C GLU A 111 29.30 -7.90 13.32
N GLY A 112 28.90 -7.95 14.59
CA GLY A 112 28.21 -6.82 15.26
C GLY A 112 26.70 -6.71 15.04
N GLY A 113 26.08 -7.67 14.34
CA GLY A 113 24.67 -7.62 13.99
C GLY A 113 24.38 -6.63 12.84
N VAL A 114 23.15 -6.68 12.33
CA VAL A 114 22.65 -5.79 11.28
C VAL A 114 21.25 -5.29 11.65
N THR A 115 20.80 -4.20 11.05
CA THR A 115 19.47 -3.63 11.31
C THR A 115 18.68 -3.59 10.02
N LEU A 116 17.47 -4.16 10.06
CA LEU A 116 16.39 -3.87 9.13
C LEU A 116 15.43 -2.90 9.81
N ALA A 117 14.87 -1.96 9.06
CA ALA A 117 13.89 -1.04 9.61
C ALA A 117 12.53 -1.21 8.94
N PHE A 118 11.48 -0.71 9.62
CA PHE A 118 10.15 -0.54 9.06
C PHE A 118 9.75 0.92 9.19
N ILE A 119 9.08 1.45 8.16
CA ILE A 119 8.38 2.73 8.21
C ILE A 119 6.96 2.54 7.64
N GLY A 120 5.97 3.11 8.31
CA GLY A 120 4.58 3.01 7.89
C GLY A 120 3.61 3.53 8.93
N ALA A 121 2.31 3.36 8.69
CA ALA A 121 1.24 3.73 9.60
C ALA A 121 1.16 2.74 10.76
N LEU A 122 1.70 3.10 11.93
CA LEU A 122 1.64 2.27 13.15
C LEU A 122 0.61 2.79 14.14
N SER A 123 0.13 4.00 13.93
CA SER A 123 -0.96 4.63 14.65
C SER A 123 -1.82 5.47 13.70
N GLY A 124 -2.85 6.14 14.24
CA GLY A 124 -3.82 6.88 13.44
C GLY A 124 -4.93 5.98 12.90
N ASP A 125 -5.75 6.54 12.02
CA ASP A 125 -7.02 5.94 11.59
C ASP A 125 -6.83 4.62 10.81
N ASN A 126 -5.71 4.48 10.08
CA ASN A 126 -5.38 3.30 9.26
C ASN A 126 -4.18 2.50 9.80
N GLY A 127 -3.85 2.65 11.11
CA GLY A 127 -2.68 2.04 11.75
C GLY A 127 -2.71 0.50 11.82
N ALA A 128 -3.88 -0.14 11.66
CA ALA A 128 -3.98 -1.60 11.64
C ALA A 128 -3.17 -2.21 10.49
N LEU A 129 -3.17 -1.58 9.30
CA LEU A 129 -2.44 -2.09 8.13
C LEU A 129 -0.92 -2.13 8.37
N GLY A 130 -0.33 -1.08 8.96
CA GLY A 130 1.09 -1.08 9.31
C GLY A 130 1.44 -2.08 10.41
N THR A 131 0.54 -2.25 11.40
CA THR A 131 0.70 -3.28 12.44
C THR A 131 0.69 -4.68 11.85
N ASN A 132 -0.18 -4.97 10.88
CA ASN A 132 -0.21 -6.25 10.17
C ASN A 132 1.14 -6.53 9.48
N MET A 133 1.73 -5.51 8.84
CA MET A 133 3.04 -5.62 8.16
C MET A 133 4.18 -5.90 9.15
N ILE A 134 4.26 -5.16 10.26
CA ILE A 134 5.28 -5.40 11.29
C ILE A 134 5.17 -6.81 11.84
N ASN A 135 3.96 -7.23 12.17
CA ASN A 135 3.73 -8.55 12.74
C ASN A 135 4.13 -9.66 11.75
N GLY A 136 3.81 -9.51 10.46
CA GLY A 136 4.24 -10.44 9.43
C GLY A 136 5.76 -10.53 9.27
N ALA A 137 6.43 -9.38 9.20
CA ALA A 137 7.89 -9.32 9.09
C ALA A 137 8.60 -9.87 10.33
N SER A 138 8.05 -9.63 11.53
CA SER A 138 8.65 -10.10 12.78
C SER A 138 8.69 -11.62 12.87
N VAL A 139 7.69 -12.34 12.32
CA VAL A 139 7.71 -13.81 12.27
C VAL A 139 8.94 -14.34 11.53
N ALA A 140 9.30 -13.72 10.39
CA ALA A 140 10.50 -14.12 9.64
C ALA A 140 11.79 -13.76 10.38
N ILE A 141 11.84 -12.56 10.97
CA ILE A 141 13.04 -12.05 11.66
C ILE A 141 13.32 -12.84 12.94
N ASP A 142 12.28 -13.15 13.71
CA ASP A 142 12.41 -13.90 14.96
C ASP A 142 12.88 -15.34 14.68
N ALA A 143 12.29 -16.01 13.68
CA ALA A 143 12.74 -17.33 13.23
C ALA A 143 14.18 -17.31 12.73
N PHE A 144 14.58 -16.28 11.96
CA PHE A 144 15.96 -16.10 11.53
C PHE A 144 16.92 -15.94 12.71
N ASN A 145 16.59 -15.10 13.67
CA ASN A 145 17.41 -14.84 14.84
C ASN A 145 17.59 -16.08 15.72
N GLU A 146 16.54 -16.89 15.85
CA GLU A 146 16.63 -18.19 16.55
C GLU A 146 17.57 -19.17 15.84
N ALA A 147 17.47 -19.24 14.51
CA ALA A 147 18.29 -20.14 13.70
C ALA A 147 19.75 -19.68 13.52
N ASN A 148 20.06 -18.40 13.74
CA ASN A 148 21.37 -17.80 13.46
C ASN A 148 21.92 -17.01 14.67
N PRO A 149 22.35 -17.69 15.76
CA PRO A 149 22.86 -17.03 16.97
C PRO A 149 24.09 -16.15 16.72
N ASP A 150 24.87 -16.44 15.68
CA ASP A 150 26.09 -15.70 15.31
C ASP A 150 25.79 -14.48 14.37
N CYS A 151 24.55 -14.25 14.01
CA CYS A 151 24.12 -13.12 13.19
C CYS A 151 22.71 -12.65 13.58
N GLN A 152 22.63 -11.70 14.49
CA GLN A 152 21.36 -11.17 14.97
C GLN A 152 20.92 -9.98 14.13
N VAL A 153 19.69 -10.00 13.67
CA VAL A 153 19.02 -8.91 12.96
C VAL A 153 18.15 -8.13 13.94
N THR A 154 18.43 -6.85 14.09
CA THR A 154 17.56 -5.92 14.82
C THR A 154 16.45 -5.45 13.88
N PHE A 155 15.21 -5.51 14.32
CA PHE A 155 14.08 -4.93 13.58
C PHE A 155 13.70 -3.60 14.23
N ASP A 156 14.08 -2.48 13.61
CA ASP A 156 13.78 -1.12 14.09
C ASP A 156 12.43 -0.65 13.55
N THR A 157 11.43 -0.60 14.42
CA THR A 157 10.05 -0.24 14.10
C THR A 157 9.64 1.11 14.71
N ALA A 158 10.59 1.98 14.99
CA ALA A 158 10.31 3.26 15.66
C ALA A 158 9.75 4.36 14.73
N TYR A 159 9.57 4.08 13.44
CA TYR A 159 9.26 5.08 12.42
C TYR A 159 7.78 5.07 12.03
N ASP A 160 6.94 5.60 12.92
CA ASP A 160 5.50 5.77 12.71
C ASP A 160 5.19 7.03 11.90
N SER A 161 4.77 6.86 10.66
CA SER A 161 4.37 7.93 9.76
C SER A 161 2.89 8.27 9.84
N GLN A 162 2.09 7.46 10.52
CA GLN A 162 0.63 7.54 10.56
C GLN A 162 -0.04 7.48 9.15
N GLY A 163 0.67 6.97 8.14
CA GLY A 163 0.21 6.97 6.75
C GLY A 163 0.30 8.34 6.06
N ASP A 164 0.90 9.33 6.70
CA ASP A 164 0.99 10.70 6.18
C ASP A 164 2.37 10.95 5.53
N PRO A 165 2.42 11.23 4.21
CA PRO A 165 3.67 11.51 3.50
C PRO A 165 4.50 12.65 4.11
N ALA A 166 3.83 13.66 4.72
CA ALA A 166 4.52 14.77 5.36
C ALA A 166 5.21 14.35 6.66
N GLN A 167 4.67 13.36 7.38
CA GLN A 167 5.32 12.78 8.55
C GLN A 167 6.41 11.76 8.15
N ALA A 168 6.20 11.00 7.07
CA ALA A 168 7.16 10.03 6.57
C ALA A 168 8.49 10.69 6.12
N THR A 169 8.43 11.86 5.47
CA THR A 169 9.62 12.55 4.91
C THR A 169 10.73 12.80 5.93
N PRO A 170 10.51 13.38 7.14
CA PRO A 170 11.58 13.56 8.11
C PRO A 170 12.08 12.24 8.71
N LEU A 171 11.21 11.22 8.81
CA LEU A 171 11.59 9.89 9.25
C LEU A 171 12.54 9.23 8.24
N ALA A 172 12.27 9.38 6.94
CA ALA A 172 13.13 8.86 5.88
C ALA A 172 14.56 9.43 5.97
N ALA A 173 14.70 10.71 6.26
CA ALA A 173 16.01 11.31 6.47
C ALA A 173 16.74 10.72 7.69
N THR A 174 16.01 10.41 8.76
CA THR A 174 16.55 9.76 9.96
C THR A 174 17.04 8.34 9.65
N ILE A 175 16.23 7.55 8.95
CA ILE A 175 16.55 6.19 8.52
C ILE A 175 17.76 6.20 7.59
N ALA A 176 17.75 7.05 6.55
CA ALA A 176 18.83 7.13 5.55
C ALA A 176 20.18 7.49 6.15
N ASN A 177 20.20 8.33 7.19
CA ASN A 177 21.43 8.74 7.89
C ASN A 177 21.92 7.70 8.91
N ASN A 178 21.14 6.67 9.22
CA ASN A 178 21.56 5.60 10.09
C ASN A 178 22.21 4.48 9.28
N GLU A 179 23.55 4.47 9.19
CA GLU A 179 24.31 3.49 8.41
C GLU A 179 24.18 2.04 8.93
N ALA A 180 23.71 1.83 10.16
CA ALA A 180 23.43 0.50 10.69
C ALA A 180 22.19 -0.15 10.02
N ILE A 181 21.28 0.66 9.46
CA ILE A 181 20.12 0.19 8.70
C ILE A 181 20.58 -0.16 7.29
N ILE A 182 20.52 -1.44 6.93
CA ILE A 182 20.99 -1.95 5.64
C ILE A 182 19.86 -2.31 4.66
N GLY A 183 18.63 -2.41 5.14
CA GLY A 183 17.44 -2.71 4.35
C GLY A 183 16.18 -2.15 5.02
N LEU A 184 15.16 -1.89 4.22
CA LEU A 184 13.92 -1.27 4.68
C LEU A 184 12.70 -2.05 4.21
N ILE A 185 11.86 -2.48 5.15
CA ILE A 185 10.53 -3.05 4.89
C ILE A 185 9.53 -1.89 4.93
N GLY A 186 8.72 -1.73 3.86
CA GLY A 186 7.91 -0.53 3.68
C GLY A 186 8.65 0.57 2.90
N PRO A 187 8.09 1.79 2.76
CA PRO A 187 6.85 2.26 3.37
C PRO A 187 5.62 1.44 2.96
N GLY A 188 4.61 1.46 3.85
CA GLY A 188 3.42 0.63 3.65
C GLY A 188 2.45 1.19 2.61
N PHE A 189 2.36 2.51 2.46
CA PHE A 189 1.40 3.19 1.60
C PHE A 189 2.06 3.91 0.43
N SER A 190 1.31 4.07 -0.67
CA SER A 190 1.83 4.66 -1.91
C SER A 190 2.30 6.10 -1.75
N GLY A 191 1.55 6.94 -1.02
CA GLY A 191 1.93 8.33 -0.77
C GLY A 191 3.19 8.47 0.07
N GLU A 192 3.37 7.64 1.08
CA GLU A 192 4.60 7.59 1.89
C GLU A 192 5.78 7.14 1.03
N THR A 193 5.59 6.08 0.23
CA THR A 193 6.61 5.56 -0.68
C THR A 193 7.06 6.64 -1.66
N ASN A 194 6.12 7.31 -2.33
CA ASN A 194 6.42 8.38 -3.28
C ASN A 194 7.20 9.54 -2.64
N ALA A 195 6.85 9.92 -1.41
CA ALA A 195 7.49 11.03 -0.69
C ALA A 195 8.89 10.69 -0.16
N THR A 196 9.18 9.43 0.16
CA THR A 196 10.41 9.02 0.84
C THR A 196 11.45 8.39 -0.07
N MET A 197 11.03 7.77 -1.17
CA MET A 197 11.92 7.09 -2.11
C MET A 197 13.09 7.93 -2.63
N PRO A 198 12.92 9.22 -2.97
CA PRO A 198 14.07 10.04 -3.39
C PRO A 198 15.21 10.09 -2.34
N THR A 199 14.85 10.02 -1.06
CA THR A 199 15.82 9.99 0.05
C THR A 199 16.49 8.63 0.16
N PHE A 200 15.72 7.53 0.09
CA PHE A 200 16.26 6.17 0.18
C PHE A 200 17.12 5.80 -1.03
N ASP A 201 16.68 6.16 -2.24
CA ASP A 201 17.43 5.93 -3.48
C ASP A 201 18.78 6.68 -3.47
N THR A 202 18.79 7.96 -3.05
CA THR A 202 20.03 8.72 -2.87
C THR A 202 20.97 8.09 -1.84
N ALA A 203 20.44 7.46 -0.80
CA ALA A 203 21.21 6.79 0.25
C ALA A 203 21.65 5.36 -0.12
N GLY A 204 21.26 4.84 -1.29
CA GLY A 204 21.51 3.46 -1.69
C GLY A 204 20.85 2.44 -0.74
N LEU A 205 19.75 2.84 -0.09
CA LEU A 205 19.01 1.99 0.83
C LEU A 205 17.85 1.30 0.10
N HIS A 206 18.03 0.02 -0.21
CA HIS A 206 17.00 -0.77 -0.84
C HIS A 206 15.82 -0.99 0.10
N MET A 207 14.60 -0.83 -0.45
CA MET A 207 13.37 -1.08 0.26
C MET A 207 12.52 -2.11 -0.48
N ILE A 208 11.69 -2.83 0.28
CA ILE A 208 10.69 -3.73 -0.25
C ILE A 208 9.36 -3.38 0.41
N THR A 209 8.41 -2.87 -0.37
CA THR A 209 7.08 -2.58 0.16
C THR A 209 6.17 -3.79 0.11
N PRO A 210 5.49 -4.11 1.22
CA PRO A 210 4.46 -5.15 1.26
C PRO A 210 3.04 -4.63 0.96
N GLY A 211 2.85 -3.30 0.68
CA GLY A 211 1.51 -2.74 0.61
C GLY A 211 1.31 -1.56 -0.36
N ALA A 212 2.37 -0.90 -0.86
CA ALA A 212 2.23 0.23 -1.77
C ALA A 212 1.98 -0.24 -3.21
N THR A 213 0.76 -0.05 -3.72
CA THR A 213 0.29 -0.61 -4.99
C THR A 213 0.27 0.36 -6.15
N ASN A 214 0.39 1.68 -5.94
CA ASN A 214 0.32 2.64 -7.05
C ASN A 214 1.32 2.28 -8.16
N ALA A 215 0.82 2.15 -9.40
CA ALA A 215 1.61 1.71 -10.55
C ALA A 215 2.72 2.71 -10.92
N LEU A 216 2.55 4.00 -10.62
CA LEU A 216 3.53 5.02 -10.96
C LEU A 216 4.81 4.94 -10.12
N LEU A 217 4.80 4.22 -8.99
CA LEU A 217 5.98 4.11 -8.13
C LEU A 217 7.17 3.48 -8.86
N SER A 218 6.96 2.48 -9.68
CA SER A 218 8.02 1.81 -10.46
C SER A 218 8.47 2.59 -11.71
N THR A 219 7.79 3.69 -12.06
CA THR A 219 8.12 4.48 -13.24
C THR A 219 9.06 5.66 -12.97
N ASN A 220 9.41 5.89 -11.70
CA ASN A 220 10.23 7.04 -11.28
C ASN A 220 11.74 6.87 -11.54
N GLY A 221 12.17 5.67 -11.96
CA GLY A 221 13.58 5.38 -12.22
C GLY A 221 14.43 5.17 -10.96
N TRP A 222 13.81 4.91 -9.81
CA TRP A 222 14.51 4.54 -8.59
C TRP A 222 15.10 3.13 -8.72
N THR A 223 16.35 2.98 -8.31
CA THR A 223 17.08 1.71 -8.38
C THR A 223 16.97 0.88 -7.11
N THR A 224 16.47 1.47 -6.04
CA THR A 224 16.35 0.83 -4.72
C THR A 224 14.92 0.48 -4.34
N PHE A 225 13.95 0.72 -5.23
CA PHE A 225 12.54 0.40 -5.03
C PHE A 225 12.22 -1.04 -5.43
N HIS A 226 11.50 -1.75 -4.55
CA HIS A 226 10.95 -3.08 -4.83
C HIS A 226 9.59 -3.25 -4.17
N ARG A 227 8.74 -4.12 -4.73
CA ARG A 227 7.49 -4.56 -4.08
C ARG A 227 7.27 -6.06 -4.24
N VAL A 228 6.56 -6.68 -3.30
CA VAL A 228 6.27 -8.12 -3.31
C VAL A 228 4.82 -8.46 -3.66
N LEU A 229 4.00 -7.47 -4.02
CA LEU A 229 2.60 -7.64 -4.43
C LEU A 229 2.40 -6.95 -5.80
N ALA A 230 1.26 -7.25 -6.47
CA ALA A 230 0.95 -6.57 -7.74
C ALA A 230 0.64 -5.09 -7.53
N ASN A 231 0.77 -4.34 -8.59
CA ASN A 231 0.36 -2.94 -8.64
C ASN A 231 -1.09 -2.75 -9.13
N ASP A 232 -1.54 -1.50 -9.12
CA ASP A 232 -2.90 -1.11 -9.48
C ASP A 232 -3.22 -1.32 -10.96
N ASP A 233 -2.22 -1.42 -11.86
CA ASP A 233 -2.43 -1.80 -13.26
C ASP A 233 -2.99 -3.22 -13.41
N LEU A 234 -2.71 -4.10 -12.45
CA LEU A 234 -3.32 -5.42 -12.39
C LEU A 234 -4.64 -5.41 -11.61
N GLN A 235 -4.73 -4.63 -10.52
CA GLN A 235 -5.93 -4.59 -9.67
C GLN A 235 -7.13 -3.96 -10.38
N ALA A 236 -6.95 -2.84 -11.07
CA ALA A 236 -8.03 -2.10 -11.69
C ALA A 236 -8.84 -2.91 -12.73
N PRO A 237 -8.22 -3.64 -13.68
CA PRO A 237 -8.97 -4.55 -14.54
C PRO A 237 -9.73 -5.63 -13.76
N GLY A 238 -9.17 -6.13 -12.65
CA GLY A 238 -9.85 -7.07 -11.77
C GLY A 238 -11.10 -6.46 -11.12
N VAL A 239 -11.01 -5.22 -10.62
CA VAL A 239 -12.16 -4.48 -10.08
C VAL A 239 -13.26 -4.34 -11.12
N VAL A 240 -12.92 -3.91 -12.34
CA VAL A 240 -13.88 -3.76 -13.44
C VAL A 240 -14.55 -5.11 -13.76
N GLN A 241 -13.77 -6.16 -13.89
CA GLN A 241 -14.30 -7.51 -14.13
C GLN A 241 -15.23 -8.00 -13.00
N LEU A 242 -14.90 -7.71 -11.74
CA LEU A 242 -15.74 -8.03 -10.59
C LEU A 242 -17.07 -7.27 -10.66
N ILE A 243 -17.02 -5.97 -10.95
CA ILE A 243 -18.21 -5.12 -11.04
C ILE A 243 -19.11 -5.57 -12.19
N GLU A 244 -18.59 -5.68 -13.40
CA GLU A 244 -19.39 -6.01 -14.58
C GLU A 244 -19.79 -7.49 -14.65
N GLY A 245 -18.84 -8.39 -14.33
CA GLY A 245 -19.02 -9.83 -14.53
C GLY A 245 -19.70 -10.54 -13.36
N THR A 246 -19.35 -10.22 -12.12
CA THR A 246 -19.85 -10.92 -10.92
C THR A 246 -21.03 -10.17 -10.28
N ILE A 247 -20.90 -8.85 -10.11
CA ILE A 247 -21.92 -7.99 -9.49
C ILE A 247 -23.01 -7.63 -10.50
N GLY A 248 -22.64 -7.40 -11.76
CA GLY A 248 -23.55 -6.95 -12.81
C GLY A 248 -23.88 -5.46 -12.74
N GLY A 249 -22.95 -4.67 -12.21
CA GLY A 249 -23.06 -3.21 -12.13
C GLY A 249 -23.08 -2.57 -13.52
N THR A 250 -24.01 -1.65 -13.74
CA THR A 250 -24.23 -0.99 -15.03
C THR A 250 -24.21 0.54 -14.95
N LYS A 251 -24.40 1.08 -13.74
CA LYS A 251 -24.31 2.50 -13.40
C LYS A 251 -23.37 2.67 -12.23
N VAL A 252 -22.08 2.80 -12.52
CA VAL A 252 -21.03 2.80 -11.50
C VAL A 252 -20.66 4.24 -11.13
N GLY A 253 -20.66 4.52 -9.82
CA GLY A 253 -20.07 5.71 -9.26
C GLY A 253 -18.69 5.39 -8.72
N VAL A 254 -17.70 6.25 -8.94
CA VAL A 254 -16.34 6.10 -8.40
C VAL A 254 -16.03 7.26 -7.46
N ILE A 255 -15.55 6.93 -6.27
CA ILE A 255 -15.13 7.89 -5.24
C ILE A 255 -13.70 7.59 -4.83
N ASP A 256 -12.82 8.59 -4.76
CA ASP A 256 -11.46 8.44 -4.26
C ASP A 256 -11.17 9.41 -3.10
N ASP A 257 -10.14 9.09 -2.31
CA ASP A 257 -9.71 9.85 -1.14
C ASP A 257 -8.59 10.87 -1.43
N ALA A 258 -8.31 11.13 -2.70
CA ALA A 258 -7.23 12.00 -3.18
C ALA A 258 -5.81 11.58 -2.76
N SER A 259 -5.61 10.45 -2.06
CA SER A 259 -4.27 9.92 -1.80
C SER A 259 -3.61 9.42 -3.09
N ASP A 260 -2.28 9.27 -3.09
CA ASP A 260 -1.57 8.69 -4.25
C ASP A 260 -2.10 7.27 -4.58
N TYR A 261 -2.46 6.49 -3.55
CA TYR A 261 -3.10 5.18 -3.73
C TYR A 261 -4.52 5.32 -4.29
N GLY A 262 -5.41 5.99 -3.54
CA GLY A 262 -6.83 6.03 -3.88
C GLY A 262 -7.10 6.65 -5.24
N LYS A 263 -6.42 7.77 -5.55
CA LYS A 263 -6.52 8.41 -6.87
C LYS A 263 -5.96 7.53 -7.98
N GLY A 264 -4.82 6.88 -7.77
CA GLY A 264 -4.16 6.04 -8.79
C GLY A 264 -5.06 4.88 -9.22
N LEU A 265 -5.53 4.09 -8.26
CA LEU A 265 -6.43 2.97 -8.52
C LEU A 265 -7.79 3.43 -9.10
N ALA A 266 -8.37 4.53 -8.56
CA ALA A 266 -9.62 5.07 -9.09
C ALA A 266 -9.50 5.50 -10.55
N ASP A 267 -8.44 6.19 -10.94
CA ASP A 267 -8.24 6.65 -12.32
C ASP A 267 -8.11 5.46 -13.30
N ALA A 268 -7.43 4.38 -12.88
CA ALA A 268 -7.35 3.16 -13.68
C ALA A 268 -8.70 2.45 -13.80
N VAL A 269 -9.46 2.35 -12.69
CA VAL A 269 -10.82 1.75 -12.69
C VAL A 269 -11.78 2.58 -13.55
N LYS A 270 -11.79 3.92 -13.41
CA LYS A 270 -12.60 4.83 -14.26
C LYS A 270 -12.34 4.62 -15.75
N THR A 271 -11.07 4.46 -16.11
CA THR A 271 -10.65 4.16 -17.48
C THR A 271 -11.22 2.83 -17.98
N GLY A 272 -11.22 1.80 -17.13
CA GLY A 272 -11.73 0.47 -17.48
C GLY A 272 -13.24 0.38 -17.57
N LEU A 273 -13.98 1.15 -16.75
CA LEU A 273 -15.46 1.15 -16.73
C LEU A 273 -16.11 1.78 -17.97
N GLY A 274 -15.42 2.70 -18.66
CA GLY A 274 -15.96 3.34 -19.87
C GLY A 274 -17.38 3.91 -19.67
N ASP A 275 -18.34 3.43 -20.47
CA ASP A 275 -19.73 3.91 -20.45
C ASP A 275 -20.50 3.50 -19.17
N ALA A 276 -20.03 2.55 -18.39
CA ALA A 276 -20.64 2.18 -17.12
C ALA A 276 -20.37 3.21 -16.01
N LEU A 277 -19.36 4.06 -16.16
CA LEU A 277 -19.06 5.15 -15.23
C LEU A 277 -20.06 6.28 -15.42
N VAL A 278 -20.89 6.56 -14.42
CA VAL A 278 -21.94 7.59 -14.49
C VAL A 278 -21.76 8.71 -13.47
N ALA A 279 -20.92 8.53 -12.45
CA ALA A 279 -20.62 9.55 -11.45
C ALA A 279 -19.19 9.42 -10.94
N GLU A 280 -18.58 10.56 -10.61
CA GLU A 280 -17.25 10.64 -9.98
C GLU A 280 -17.29 11.63 -8.82
N ALA A 281 -16.55 11.34 -7.77
CA ALA A 281 -16.35 12.26 -6.67
C ALA A 281 -14.99 12.03 -6.01
N VAL A 282 -14.49 13.08 -5.35
CA VAL A 282 -13.28 13.03 -4.54
C VAL A 282 -13.63 13.50 -3.15
N ILE A 283 -13.10 12.85 -2.12
CA ILE A 283 -13.31 13.26 -0.74
C ILE A 283 -12.00 13.76 -0.10
N ASP A 284 -12.15 14.58 0.91
CA ASP A 284 -11.07 14.81 1.90
C ASP A 284 -11.21 13.74 3.00
N PRO A 285 -10.24 12.83 3.17
CA PRO A 285 -10.33 11.77 4.17
C PRO A 285 -10.50 12.32 5.61
N LYS A 286 -10.04 13.55 5.86
CA LYS A 286 -10.15 14.22 7.17
C LYS A 286 -11.51 14.91 7.37
N ALA A 287 -12.36 15.00 6.34
CA ALA A 287 -13.69 15.59 6.46
C ALA A 287 -14.61 14.74 7.35
N ALA A 288 -15.46 15.39 8.12
CA ALA A 288 -16.47 14.70 8.94
C ALA A 288 -17.66 14.22 8.13
N ASP A 289 -17.91 14.81 6.96
CA ASP A 289 -19.10 14.67 6.14
C ASP A 289 -18.72 14.49 4.67
N TYR A 290 -19.32 13.50 4.02
CA TYR A 290 -19.12 13.17 2.61
C TYR A 290 -20.38 13.42 1.76
N SER A 291 -21.35 14.20 2.27
CA SER A 291 -22.68 14.41 1.65
C SER A 291 -22.60 14.90 0.20
N ALA A 292 -21.58 15.69 -0.16
CA ALA A 292 -21.43 16.16 -1.54
C ALA A 292 -21.14 15.00 -2.52
N ALA A 293 -20.24 14.08 -2.14
CA ALA A 293 -19.97 12.90 -2.94
C ALA A 293 -21.18 11.96 -2.99
N ILE A 294 -21.85 11.76 -1.85
CA ILE A 294 -23.05 10.92 -1.75
C ILE A 294 -24.20 11.46 -2.59
N THR A 295 -24.39 12.78 -2.60
CA THR A 295 -25.42 13.44 -3.45
C THR A 295 -25.13 13.19 -4.93
N ALA A 296 -23.87 13.27 -5.37
CA ALA A 296 -23.51 12.97 -6.75
C ALA A 296 -23.85 11.53 -7.15
N MET A 297 -23.64 10.57 -6.24
CA MET A 297 -24.01 9.17 -6.45
C MET A 297 -25.52 8.99 -6.53
N ALA A 298 -26.27 9.66 -5.64
CA ALA A 298 -27.74 9.63 -5.63
C ALA A 298 -28.35 10.23 -6.90
N ASP A 299 -27.86 11.39 -7.34
CA ASP A 299 -28.35 12.09 -8.53
C ASP A 299 -28.10 11.29 -9.82
N ALA A 300 -27.03 10.50 -9.86
CA ALA A 300 -26.71 9.61 -10.97
C ALA A 300 -27.47 8.27 -10.90
N GLU A 301 -28.20 7.99 -9.82
CA GLU A 301 -28.91 6.72 -9.58
C GLU A 301 -27.99 5.50 -9.76
N VAL A 302 -26.80 5.54 -9.12
CA VAL A 302 -25.82 4.46 -9.23
C VAL A 302 -26.34 3.14 -8.65
N ASP A 303 -26.04 2.01 -9.28
CA ASP A 303 -26.30 0.67 -8.78
C ASP A 303 -25.09 0.07 -8.06
N THR A 304 -23.90 0.61 -8.33
CA THR A 304 -22.64 0.18 -7.74
C THR A 304 -21.78 1.39 -7.43
N ILE A 305 -21.13 1.39 -6.26
CA ILE A 305 -20.16 2.43 -5.87
C ILE A 305 -18.81 1.74 -5.66
N PHE A 306 -17.80 2.16 -6.43
CA PHE A 306 -16.42 1.81 -6.16
C PHE A 306 -15.76 2.93 -5.36
N TYR A 307 -15.27 2.60 -4.17
CA TYR A 307 -14.48 3.50 -3.35
C TYR A 307 -13.00 3.09 -3.38
N SER A 308 -12.13 4.05 -3.66
CA SER A 308 -10.68 3.85 -3.64
C SER A 308 -10.05 4.69 -2.54
N GLY A 309 -9.56 4.03 -1.51
CA GLY A 309 -9.02 4.61 -0.30
C GLY A 309 -8.94 3.59 0.83
N TYR A 310 -8.88 4.07 2.08
CA TYR A 310 -8.61 3.21 3.23
C TYR A 310 -9.86 2.90 4.05
N TYR A 311 -9.75 1.90 4.95
CA TYR A 311 -10.88 1.32 5.67
C TYR A 311 -11.61 2.28 6.62
N ALA A 312 -10.89 3.23 7.23
CA ALA A 312 -11.53 4.14 8.20
C ALA A 312 -12.52 5.08 7.52
N GLU A 313 -12.12 5.65 6.38
CA GLU A 313 -12.97 6.52 5.56
C GLU A 313 -14.07 5.73 4.87
N ALA A 314 -13.74 4.53 4.36
CA ALA A 314 -14.71 3.63 3.72
C ALA A 314 -15.87 3.29 4.66
N ALA A 315 -15.58 2.95 5.91
CA ALA A 315 -16.58 2.62 6.91
C ALA A 315 -17.53 3.78 7.19
N LYS A 316 -16.96 4.97 7.40
CA LYS A 316 -17.75 6.20 7.62
C LYS A 316 -18.57 6.58 6.41
N MET A 317 -18.01 6.46 5.21
CA MET A 317 -18.70 6.75 3.96
C MET A 317 -19.87 5.80 3.75
N LEU A 318 -19.67 4.50 3.94
CA LEU A 318 -20.71 3.50 3.75
C LEU A 318 -21.90 3.73 4.70
N GLN A 319 -21.66 4.09 5.96
CA GLN A 319 -22.72 4.49 6.87
C GLN A 319 -23.53 5.67 6.33
N GLN A 320 -22.85 6.73 5.86
CA GLN A 320 -23.52 7.92 5.31
C GLN A 320 -24.27 7.60 3.99
N ILE A 321 -23.76 6.70 3.15
CA ILE A 321 -24.45 6.21 1.95
C ILE A 321 -25.77 5.52 2.33
N ARG A 322 -25.74 4.62 3.31
CA ARG A 322 -26.95 3.92 3.79
C ARG A 322 -27.93 4.85 4.50
N ASP A 323 -27.44 5.81 5.27
CA ASP A 323 -28.28 6.86 5.90
C ASP A 323 -28.99 7.75 4.85
N ALA A 324 -28.36 7.95 3.69
CA ALA A 324 -28.97 8.64 2.55
C ALA A 324 -29.98 7.76 1.77
N GLY A 325 -30.16 6.48 2.15
CA GLY A 325 -31.08 5.55 1.50
C GLY A 325 -30.57 5.00 0.18
N ILE A 326 -29.27 5.04 -0.08
CA ILE A 326 -28.66 4.47 -1.29
C ILE A 326 -28.31 3.00 -1.01
N GLU A 327 -28.92 2.09 -1.79
CA GLU A 327 -28.73 0.62 -1.66
C GLU A 327 -27.74 0.05 -2.70
N ALA A 328 -26.95 0.92 -3.36
CA ALA A 328 -25.95 0.50 -4.33
C ALA A 328 -24.95 -0.50 -3.72
N THR A 329 -24.51 -1.48 -4.50
CA THR A 329 -23.45 -2.40 -4.07
C THR A 329 -22.16 -1.63 -3.82
N PHE A 330 -21.54 -1.83 -2.65
CA PHE A 330 -20.29 -1.16 -2.30
C PHE A 330 -19.11 -2.07 -2.63
N VAL A 331 -18.15 -1.54 -3.38
CA VAL A 331 -16.93 -2.22 -3.82
C VAL A 331 -15.73 -1.36 -3.42
N SER A 332 -14.66 -1.97 -2.93
CA SER A 332 -13.44 -1.22 -2.63
C SER A 332 -12.18 -2.04 -2.92
N GLY A 333 -11.02 -1.36 -2.85
CA GLY A 333 -9.71 -1.97 -3.01
C GLY A 333 -9.15 -2.55 -1.70
N ASP A 334 -7.90 -2.94 -1.77
CA ASP A 334 -7.13 -3.55 -0.67
C ASP A 334 -6.98 -2.64 0.55
N GLY A 335 -6.85 -1.33 0.37
CA GLY A 335 -6.81 -0.38 1.50
C GLY A 335 -8.01 -0.46 2.46
N THR A 336 -9.11 -1.07 2.02
CA THR A 336 -10.31 -1.30 2.83
C THR A 336 -10.38 -2.71 3.43
N LEU A 337 -9.55 -3.65 2.96
CA LEU A 337 -9.61 -5.05 3.36
C LEU A 337 -8.97 -5.29 4.74
N ASP A 338 -9.61 -4.83 5.79
CA ASP A 338 -9.25 -5.09 7.18
C ASP A 338 -10.52 -5.30 8.03
N PRO A 339 -10.52 -6.19 9.04
CA PRO A 339 -11.63 -6.35 9.97
C PRO A 339 -12.09 -5.05 10.63
N ALA A 340 -11.21 -4.06 10.81
CA ALA A 340 -11.55 -2.74 11.33
C ALA A 340 -12.57 -1.99 10.44
N PHE A 341 -12.64 -2.30 9.14
CA PHE A 341 -13.72 -1.81 8.28
C PHE A 341 -15.10 -2.28 8.79
N ILE A 342 -15.23 -3.56 9.10
CA ILE A 342 -16.48 -4.13 9.63
C ILE A 342 -16.77 -3.62 11.03
N GLU A 343 -15.75 -3.56 11.90
CA GLU A 343 -15.89 -3.05 13.26
C GLU A 343 -16.40 -1.60 13.29
N ASN A 344 -15.92 -0.77 12.35
CA ASN A 344 -16.28 0.63 12.25
C ASN A 344 -17.61 0.88 11.53
N SER A 345 -17.96 0.06 10.54
CA SER A 345 -19.20 0.21 9.75
C SER A 345 -20.38 -0.58 10.31
N GLY A 346 -20.12 -1.65 11.06
CA GLY A 346 -21.17 -2.52 11.59
C GLY A 346 -21.95 -3.24 10.51
N GLU A 347 -23.25 -3.45 10.74
CA GLU A 347 -24.14 -4.22 9.86
C GLU A 347 -24.25 -3.66 8.42
N VAL A 348 -23.95 -2.38 8.20
CA VAL A 348 -24.05 -1.79 6.86
C VAL A 348 -22.94 -2.26 5.91
N SER A 349 -21.90 -2.89 6.44
CA SER A 349 -20.82 -3.50 5.63
C SER A 349 -21.24 -4.80 4.92
N GLU A 350 -22.34 -5.43 5.35
CA GLU A 350 -22.79 -6.69 4.75
C GLU A 350 -22.97 -6.59 3.24
N GLY A 351 -22.44 -7.56 2.50
CA GLY A 351 -22.47 -7.59 1.05
C GLY A 351 -21.46 -6.66 0.35
N THR A 352 -20.52 -6.04 1.08
CA THR A 352 -19.41 -5.29 0.50
C THR A 352 -18.41 -6.24 -0.16
N TYR A 353 -17.96 -5.87 -1.36
CA TYR A 353 -16.90 -6.57 -2.12
C TYR A 353 -15.58 -5.83 -1.99
N LEU A 354 -14.51 -6.55 -1.68
CA LEU A 354 -13.17 -6.01 -1.50
C LEU A 354 -12.19 -6.77 -2.39
N THR A 355 -11.33 -6.06 -3.11
CA THR A 355 -10.29 -6.67 -3.95
C THR A 355 -8.92 -6.49 -3.31
N ALA A 356 -7.99 -7.39 -3.58
CA ALA A 356 -6.62 -7.29 -3.14
C ALA A 356 -5.64 -7.89 -4.17
N THR A 357 -4.47 -7.30 -4.26
CA THR A 357 -3.32 -7.80 -5.03
C THR A 357 -2.36 -8.62 -4.18
N GLY A 358 -2.49 -8.51 -2.86
CA GLY A 358 -1.83 -9.38 -1.90
C GLY A 358 -2.47 -10.78 -1.84
N ALA A 359 -1.70 -11.76 -1.40
CA ALA A 359 -2.19 -13.11 -1.18
C ALA A 359 -3.21 -13.16 -0.03
N PRO A 360 -4.15 -14.10 -0.05
CA PRO A 360 -4.99 -14.35 1.11
C PRO A 360 -4.14 -14.58 2.37
N SER A 361 -4.57 -14.03 3.50
CA SER A 361 -3.80 -14.08 4.74
C SER A 361 -3.55 -15.51 5.25
N ASP A 362 -4.37 -16.46 4.84
CA ASP A 362 -4.27 -17.89 5.13
C ASP A 362 -3.56 -18.71 4.02
N ILE A 363 -2.89 -18.04 3.06
CA ILE A 363 -2.22 -18.69 1.92
C ILE A 363 -1.23 -19.78 2.34
N ASN A 364 -0.64 -19.64 3.52
CA ASN A 364 0.31 -20.59 4.07
C ASN A 364 -0.07 -20.96 5.50
N ALA A 365 -0.49 -22.20 5.72
CA ALA A 365 -0.95 -22.66 7.02
C ALA A 365 0.14 -22.65 8.11
N ASN A 366 1.41 -22.86 7.74
CA ASN A 366 2.53 -22.82 8.68
C ASN A 366 2.79 -21.36 9.12
N PHE A 367 2.69 -20.41 8.18
CA PHE A 367 2.78 -18.99 8.49
C PHE A 367 1.65 -18.56 9.43
N ALA A 368 0.41 -18.94 9.11
CA ALA A 368 -0.74 -18.62 9.96
C ALA A 368 -0.57 -19.16 11.39
N ALA A 369 -0.07 -20.39 11.54
CA ALA A 369 0.18 -20.98 12.86
C ALA A 369 1.33 -20.27 13.61
N ALA A 370 2.41 -19.92 12.94
CA ALA A 370 3.53 -19.20 13.55
C ALA A 370 3.13 -17.76 13.93
N PHE A 371 2.35 -17.10 13.09
CA PHE A 371 1.83 -15.77 13.35
C PHE A 371 0.89 -15.75 14.57
N ASP A 372 -0.06 -16.69 14.65
CA ASP A 372 -0.95 -16.81 15.82
C ASP A 372 -0.16 -17.13 17.10
N ALA A 373 0.83 -18.00 17.02
CA ALA A 373 1.69 -18.30 18.17
C ALA A 373 2.48 -17.08 18.66
N ALA A 374 2.93 -16.20 17.74
CA ALA A 374 3.69 -15.00 18.07
C ALA A 374 2.82 -13.84 18.57
N HIS A 375 1.65 -13.65 17.96
CA HIS A 375 0.83 -12.44 18.15
C HIS A 375 -0.54 -12.69 18.80
N GLY A 376 -0.99 -13.96 18.92
CA GLY A 376 -2.29 -14.32 19.50
C GLY A 376 -3.48 -13.93 18.65
N THR A 377 -3.28 -13.74 17.34
CA THR A 377 -4.30 -13.39 16.36
C THR A 377 -3.98 -14.05 15.02
N GLU A 378 -4.99 -14.21 14.17
CA GLU A 378 -4.77 -14.64 12.79
C GLU A 378 -4.03 -13.56 11.96
N PRO A 379 -3.22 -13.95 10.94
CA PRO A 379 -2.63 -13.00 10.02
C PRO A 379 -3.72 -12.26 9.23
N ARG A 380 -3.40 -11.03 8.82
CA ARG A 380 -4.30 -10.16 8.07
C ARG A 380 -3.64 -9.68 6.79
N LEU A 381 -4.33 -8.84 6.03
CA LEU A 381 -3.81 -8.25 4.81
C LEU A 381 -2.39 -7.72 5.00
N TYR A 382 -1.53 -7.96 4.03
CA TYR A 382 -0.10 -7.59 3.96
C TYR A 382 0.83 -8.33 4.95
N SER A 383 0.30 -9.12 5.89
CA SER A 383 1.18 -9.90 6.79
C SER A 383 2.02 -10.93 6.04
N PRO A 384 1.48 -11.73 5.08
CA PRO A 384 2.28 -12.65 4.28
C PRO A 384 3.31 -11.96 3.39
N GLU A 385 2.94 -10.82 2.79
CA GLU A 385 3.85 -10.02 1.96
C GLU A 385 4.99 -9.42 2.77
N ALA A 386 4.70 -8.97 4.00
CA ALA A 386 5.73 -8.44 4.89
C ALA A 386 6.69 -9.52 5.39
N TYR A 387 6.19 -10.75 5.61
CA TYR A 387 7.04 -11.92 5.82
C TYR A 387 7.97 -12.14 4.63
N ASP A 388 7.44 -12.16 3.42
CA ASP A 388 8.23 -12.37 2.20
C ASP A 388 9.24 -11.24 1.97
N ALA A 389 8.87 -9.98 2.21
CA ALA A 389 9.79 -8.85 2.14
C ALA A 389 10.97 -9.01 3.13
N ALA A 390 10.68 -9.39 4.37
CA ALA A 390 11.70 -9.69 5.37
C ALA A 390 12.56 -10.89 4.93
N TYR A 391 11.94 -11.96 4.45
CA TYR A 391 12.62 -13.18 4.02
C TYR A 391 13.63 -12.94 2.88
N VAL A 392 13.33 -12.05 1.93
CA VAL A 392 14.27 -11.64 0.86
C VAL A 392 15.53 -11.03 1.48
N PHE A 393 15.39 -10.06 2.39
CA PHE A 393 16.51 -9.44 3.10
C PHE A 393 17.31 -10.45 3.91
N LEU A 394 16.62 -11.30 4.68
CA LEU A 394 17.24 -12.31 5.54
C LEU A 394 18.03 -13.35 4.74
N SER A 395 17.53 -13.73 3.56
CA SER A 395 18.21 -14.61 2.63
C SER A 395 19.53 -14.00 2.11
N GLY A 396 19.51 -12.69 1.81
CA GLY A 396 20.72 -11.95 1.45
C GLY A 396 21.73 -11.85 2.59
N ILE A 397 21.26 -11.58 3.80
CA ILE A 397 22.10 -11.54 5.00
C ILE A 397 22.74 -12.91 5.27
N ALA A 398 21.97 -14.00 5.16
CA ALA A 398 22.50 -15.37 5.31
C ALA A 398 23.55 -15.71 4.25
N ALA A 399 23.44 -15.14 3.06
CA ALA A 399 24.44 -15.26 1.99
C ALA A 399 25.68 -14.36 2.20
N GLY A 400 25.76 -13.62 3.31
CA GLY A 400 26.89 -12.77 3.65
C GLY A 400 26.80 -11.32 3.17
N ASN A 401 25.63 -10.89 2.66
CA ASN A 401 25.41 -9.52 2.20
C ASN A 401 24.94 -8.63 3.36
N THR A 402 25.89 -8.00 4.05
CA THR A 402 25.65 -7.23 5.29
C THR A 402 25.90 -5.73 5.15
N THR A 403 25.94 -5.23 3.92
CA THR A 403 26.02 -3.78 3.60
C THR A 403 24.88 -3.40 2.66
N ARG A 404 24.50 -2.10 2.59
CA ARG A 404 23.48 -1.64 1.66
C ARG A 404 23.77 -2.03 0.22
N GLU A 405 25.01 -1.81 -0.25
CA GLU A 405 25.44 -2.10 -1.61
C GLU A 405 25.38 -3.61 -1.93
N SER A 406 25.95 -4.47 -1.07
CA SER A 406 25.95 -5.92 -1.34
C SER A 406 24.54 -6.50 -1.24
N LEU A 407 23.74 -6.04 -0.27
CA LEU A 407 22.36 -6.51 -0.08
C LEU A 407 21.46 -6.05 -1.24
N GLY A 408 21.63 -4.81 -1.72
CA GLY A 408 20.92 -4.31 -2.90
C GLY A 408 21.22 -5.14 -4.14
N THR A 409 22.50 -5.39 -4.44
CA THR A 409 22.90 -6.25 -5.56
C THR A 409 22.32 -7.66 -5.44
N TRP A 410 22.19 -8.20 -4.23
CA TRP A 410 21.55 -9.48 -3.97
C TRP A 410 20.05 -9.44 -4.31
N ILE A 411 19.34 -8.39 -3.88
CA ILE A 411 17.90 -8.22 -4.08
C ILE A 411 17.59 -8.11 -5.58
N ASP A 412 18.37 -7.34 -6.34
CA ASP A 412 18.20 -7.17 -7.80
C ASP A 412 18.28 -8.51 -8.56
N GLY A 413 19.03 -9.47 -8.04
CA GLY A 413 19.18 -10.81 -8.61
C GLY A 413 18.34 -11.89 -7.94
N TYR A 414 17.43 -11.51 -7.01
CA TYR A 414 16.67 -12.48 -6.23
C TYR A 414 15.66 -13.24 -7.09
N ASP A 415 15.64 -14.57 -6.98
CA ASP A 415 14.67 -15.45 -7.61
C ASP A 415 14.51 -16.74 -6.80
N ALA A 416 13.59 -16.69 -5.84
CA ALA A 416 13.30 -17.87 -4.98
C ALA A 416 11.83 -17.85 -4.50
N ALA A 417 11.38 -19.02 -4.00
CA ALA A 417 10.03 -19.14 -3.44
C ALA A 417 9.93 -18.41 -2.11
N GLY A 418 8.91 -17.56 -1.97
CA GLY A 418 8.41 -17.05 -0.71
C GLY A 418 7.29 -17.94 -0.17
N ILE A 419 6.54 -17.42 0.81
CA ILE A 419 5.32 -18.09 1.30
C ILE A 419 4.10 -17.73 0.46
N THR A 420 4.11 -16.58 -0.22
CA THR A 420 2.98 -16.13 -1.07
C THR A 420 3.11 -16.62 -2.51
N LYS A 421 4.32 -16.61 -3.06
CA LYS A 421 4.63 -16.95 -4.46
C LYS A 421 6.13 -17.09 -4.71
N GLN A 422 6.52 -17.38 -5.96
CA GLN A 422 7.88 -17.13 -6.43
C GLN A 422 8.14 -15.62 -6.44
N ILE A 423 9.25 -15.19 -5.82
CA ILE A 423 9.64 -13.79 -5.74
C ILE A 423 10.85 -13.57 -6.63
N SER A 424 10.70 -12.68 -7.59
CA SER A 424 11.77 -12.12 -8.40
C SER A 424 11.36 -10.72 -8.83
N PHE A 425 12.32 -9.87 -9.11
CA PHE A 425 12.06 -8.47 -9.41
C PHE A 425 12.48 -8.10 -10.84
N SER A 426 11.66 -7.28 -11.51
CA SER A 426 12.08 -6.61 -12.74
C SER A 426 13.09 -5.50 -12.42
N PRO A 427 13.77 -4.92 -13.44
CA PRO A 427 14.65 -3.77 -13.22
C PRO A 427 13.97 -2.55 -12.58
N GLU A 428 12.63 -2.46 -12.68
CA GLU A 428 11.80 -1.42 -12.08
C GLU A 428 11.31 -1.80 -10.67
N GLY A 429 11.71 -2.97 -10.14
CA GLY A 429 11.34 -3.46 -8.80
C GLY A 429 9.95 -4.12 -8.73
N GLU A 430 9.33 -4.43 -9.88
CA GLU A 430 8.04 -5.12 -9.92
C GLU A 430 8.19 -6.64 -9.73
N PRO A 431 7.29 -7.29 -8.98
CA PRO A 431 7.33 -8.72 -8.78
C PRO A 431 6.77 -9.49 -9.97
N ALA A 432 7.27 -10.70 -10.20
CA ALA A 432 6.66 -11.64 -11.13
C ALA A 432 5.45 -12.36 -10.50
N GLY A 433 4.53 -12.85 -11.35
CA GLY A 433 3.54 -13.86 -10.99
C GLY A 433 2.49 -13.39 -9.98
N SER A 434 1.87 -12.24 -10.21
CA SER A 434 0.84 -11.68 -9.33
C SER A 434 -0.58 -12.00 -9.79
N ALA A 435 -1.56 -11.94 -8.86
CA ALA A 435 -2.97 -12.22 -9.11
C ALA A 435 -3.84 -11.25 -8.30
N VAL A 436 -5.12 -11.13 -8.66
CA VAL A 436 -6.10 -10.34 -7.93
C VAL A 436 -7.13 -11.27 -7.28
N TYR A 437 -7.30 -11.11 -5.99
CA TYR A 437 -8.26 -11.84 -5.18
C TYR A 437 -9.43 -10.94 -4.81
N TYR A 438 -10.55 -11.53 -4.44
CA TYR A 438 -11.64 -10.78 -3.86
C TYR A 438 -12.23 -11.48 -2.63
N THR A 439 -12.80 -10.67 -1.77
CA THR A 439 -13.41 -11.02 -0.49
C THR A 439 -14.77 -10.34 -0.42
N VAL A 440 -15.73 -10.98 0.23
CA VAL A 440 -17.05 -10.42 0.49
C VAL A 440 -17.29 -10.39 1.99
N VAL A 441 -17.93 -9.33 2.49
CA VAL A 441 -18.41 -9.30 3.87
C VAL A 441 -19.67 -10.12 3.96
N GLU A 442 -19.65 -11.24 4.68
CA GLU A 442 -20.77 -12.14 4.87
C GLU A 442 -20.91 -12.54 6.34
N GLY A 443 -22.08 -12.29 6.91
CA GLY A 443 -22.34 -12.60 8.33
C GLY A 443 -21.44 -11.81 9.28
N GLY A 444 -21.01 -10.60 8.89
CA GLY A 444 -20.15 -9.73 9.68
C GLY A 444 -18.68 -10.15 9.71
N VAL A 445 -18.22 -10.97 8.77
CA VAL A 445 -16.80 -11.37 8.64
C VAL A 445 -16.32 -11.27 7.18
N LEU A 446 -15.02 -11.17 6.99
CA LEU A 446 -14.37 -11.19 5.69
C LEU A 446 -14.30 -12.64 5.17
N VAL A 447 -14.96 -12.93 4.05
CA VAL A 447 -15.00 -14.27 3.43
C VAL A 447 -14.29 -14.23 2.09
N GLY A 448 -13.09 -14.81 2.01
CA GLY A 448 -12.33 -14.92 0.77
C GLY A 448 -13.08 -15.75 -0.27
N LYS A 449 -13.14 -15.27 -1.50
CA LYS A 449 -13.81 -15.92 -2.64
C LYS A 449 -12.82 -16.49 -3.66
N GLY A 450 -11.53 -16.22 -3.47
CA GLY A 450 -10.47 -16.63 -4.36
C GLY A 450 -10.15 -15.61 -5.45
N LEU A 451 -9.62 -16.09 -6.55
CA LEU A 451 -9.26 -15.25 -7.70
C LEU A 451 -10.52 -14.63 -8.35
N ILE A 452 -10.37 -13.44 -8.85
CA ILE A 452 -11.39 -12.84 -9.73
C ILE A 452 -11.49 -13.69 -11.00
N PRO A 453 -12.68 -14.14 -11.37
CA PRO A 453 -12.90 -15.12 -12.45
C PRO A 453 -12.36 -14.69 -13.79
#